data_1b915ebf7ed3853df807ccc0a92aa999
#
_entry.id   1b915ebf7ed3853df807ccc0a92aa999
#
_cell.length_a   1.000
_cell.length_b   1.000
_cell.length_c   1.000
_cell.angle_alpha   90.00
_cell.angle_beta   90.00
_cell.angle_gamma   90.00
#
_symmetry.space_group_name_H-M   'P 1'
#
loop_
_entity.id
_entity.type
_entity.pdbx_description
1 polymer ?
#
loop_
_entity_poly.entity_id
_entity_poly.type
_entity_poly.pdbx_seq_one_letter_code
_entity_poly.pdbx_strand_id
1 'polypeptide(L)'
;MKNVVIVGAGKEGKGTFGDIFYENKWNITFIDKDENVINSLNEKNSYIVEALYENYNEKHIIDHYHAYLIDDYTNSYESILNADVIVLALYPEDIKEALSKLKFSLQKRIKSNYEQKLTILCGTNKNHMMSKLENFLLDDLKIEKEWYCSNVALRDMIIRRSSNSDAKDAVQLTTKIVQTLLIQSPVYFDVSKFKWFELNNNLE
;
A
#
# COMPACT_ATOMS: atom_id res chain seq x y z
N MET A 1 10.01 14.60 1.30
CA MET A 1 9.89 13.19 1.76
C MET A 1 8.92 12.52 0.80
N LYS A 2 9.04 11.23 0.55
CA LYS A 2 8.14 10.47 -0.32
C LYS A 2 6.92 10.00 0.47
N ASN A 3 5.77 9.90 -0.19
CA ASN A 3 4.50 9.55 0.44
C ASN A 3 4.01 8.19 -0.05
N VAL A 4 3.68 7.30 0.89
CA VAL A 4 3.00 6.05 0.59
C VAL A 4 1.62 6.03 1.24
N VAL A 5 0.63 5.59 0.49
CA VAL A 5 -0.70 5.28 1.00
C VAL A 5 -0.88 3.77 0.98
N ILE A 6 -1.15 3.19 2.13
CA ILE A 6 -1.42 1.76 2.29
C ILE A 6 -2.92 1.59 2.50
N VAL A 7 -3.59 1.05 1.49
CA VAL A 7 -5.02 0.73 1.53
C VAL A 7 -5.18 -0.69 2.05
N GLY A 8 -5.81 -0.80 3.21
CA GLY A 8 -5.86 -2.01 4.02
C GLY A 8 -4.85 -1.95 5.18
N ALA A 9 -5.29 -1.48 6.35
CA ALA A 9 -4.48 -1.38 7.56
C ALA A 9 -4.54 -2.66 8.43
N GLY A 10 -4.79 -3.79 7.82
CA GLY A 10 -4.77 -5.11 8.46
C GLY A 10 -3.35 -5.60 8.77
N LYS A 11 -3.21 -6.90 8.98
CA LYS A 11 -1.94 -7.54 9.36
C LYS A 11 -0.83 -7.28 8.35
N GLU A 12 -1.08 -7.51 7.06
CA GLU A 12 -0.10 -7.30 6.00
C GLU A 12 0.18 -5.80 5.78
N GLY A 13 -0.86 -4.97 5.80
CA GLY A 13 -0.70 -3.52 5.65
C GLY A 13 0.23 -2.92 6.71
N LYS A 14 0.00 -3.24 7.99
CA LYS A 14 0.82 -2.78 9.10
C LYS A 14 2.16 -3.54 9.20
N GLY A 15 2.10 -4.88 9.26
CA GLY A 15 3.26 -5.71 9.60
C GLY A 15 4.25 -5.88 8.45
N THR A 16 3.83 -5.82 7.21
CA THR A 16 4.72 -5.94 6.05
C THR A 16 5.02 -4.59 5.43
N PHE A 17 4.00 -3.92 4.89
CA PHE A 17 4.23 -2.68 4.14
C PHE A 17 4.55 -1.49 5.03
N GLY A 18 3.80 -1.32 6.12
CA GLY A 18 4.07 -0.25 7.09
C GLY A 18 5.49 -0.32 7.64
N ASP A 19 5.93 -1.51 8.01
CA ASP A 19 7.29 -1.76 8.49
C ASP A 19 8.36 -1.40 7.43
N ILE A 20 8.21 -1.91 6.20
CA ILE A 20 9.18 -1.65 5.12
C ILE A 20 9.29 -0.15 4.78
N PHE A 21 8.17 0.54 4.65
CA PHE A 21 8.19 1.96 4.31
C PHE A 21 8.67 2.83 5.47
N TYR A 22 8.40 2.43 6.71
CA TYR A 22 8.91 3.10 7.90
C TYR A 22 10.44 3.02 8.00
N GLU A 23 11.02 1.84 7.81
CA GLU A 23 12.49 1.66 7.74
C GLU A 23 13.13 2.60 6.70
N ASN A 24 12.43 2.89 5.61
CA ASN A 24 12.89 3.76 4.53
C ASN A 24 12.50 5.24 4.70
N LYS A 25 11.96 5.62 5.86
CA LYS A 25 11.62 7.00 6.23
C LYS A 25 10.63 7.67 5.27
N TRP A 26 9.64 6.91 4.81
CA TRP A 26 8.54 7.46 4.03
C TRP A 26 7.43 7.99 4.94
N ASN A 27 6.71 9.00 4.48
CA ASN A 27 5.44 9.40 5.12
C ASN A 27 4.40 8.33 4.82
N ILE A 28 3.86 7.71 5.87
CA ILE A 28 2.90 6.62 5.75
C ILE A 28 1.51 7.13 6.07
N THR A 29 0.56 6.83 5.19
CA THR A 29 -0.87 6.98 5.46
C THR A 29 -1.54 5.63 5.30
N PHE A 30 -2.20 5.16 6.35
CA PHE A 30 -3.10 4.01 6.29
C PHE A 30 -4.51 4.46 5.95
N ILE A 31 -5.17 3.72 5.06
CA ILE A 31 -6.58 3.88 4.74
C ILE A 31 -7.27 2.53 4.89
N ASP A 32 -8.35 2.46 5.67
CA ASP A 32 -9.14 1.24 5.86
C ASP A 32 -10.63 1.56 5.94
N LYS A 33 -11.47 0.56 5.69
CA LYS A 33 -12.93 0.64 5.89
C LYS A 33 -13.37 0.28 7.31
N ASP A 34 -12.51 -0.38 8.07
CA ASP A 34 -12.77 -0.82 9.44
C ASP A 34 -12.45 0.29 10.44
N GLU A 35 -13.50 0.84 11.02
CA GLU A 35 -13.40 1.93 11.99
C GLU A 35 -12.60 1.53 13.24
N ASN A 36 -12.69 0.28 13.70
CA ASN A 36 -11.94 -0.18 14.87
C ASN A 36 -10.43 -0.18 14.60
N VAL A 37 -10.02 -0.57 13.38
CA VAL A 37 -8.62 -0.55 12.98
C VAL A 37 -8.07 0.88 12.97
N ILE A 38 -8.82 1.82 12.38
CA ILE A 38 -8.41 3.22 12.28
C ILE A 38 -8.38 3.88 13.66
N ASN A 39 -9.41 3.67 14.48
CA ASN A 39 -9.46 4.20 15.85
C ASN A 39 -8.31 3.68 16.69
N SER A 40 -8.01 2.38 16.64
CA SER A 40 -6.89 1.78 17.37
C SER A 40 -5.54 2.40 16.98
N LEU A 41 -5.30 2.65 15.68
CA LEU A 41 -4.09 3.31 15.20
C LEU A 41 -4.00 4.76 15.72
N ASN A 42 -5.11 5.51 15.64
CA ASN A 42 -5.14 6.92 16.05
C ASN A 42 -5.05 7.10 17.57
N GLU A 43 -5.66 6.22 18.36
CA GLU A 43 -5.60 6.28 19.83
C GLU A 43 -4.21 5.94 20.36
N LYS A 44 -3.54 4.95 19.76
CA LYS A 44 -2.22 4.49 20.21
C LYS A 44 -1.07 5.32 19.64
N ASN A 45 -1.27 5.97 18.51
CA ASN A 45 -0.26 6.78 17.81
C ASN A 45 1.06 6.04 17.50
N SER A 46 1.10 4.76 17.76
CA SER A 46 2.21 3.86 17.44
C SER A 46 1.76 2.40 17.48
N TYR A 47 2.46 1.54 16.76
CA TYR A 47 2.30 0.10 16.85
C TYR A 47 3.64 -0.61 16.76
N ILE A 48 3.67 -1.87 17.14
CA ILE A 48 4.90 -2.64 17.24
C ILE A 48 4.87 -3.76 16.22
N VAL A 49 5.98 -3.92 15.48
CA VAL A 49 6.26 -5.06 14.63
C VAL A 49 7.48 -5.79 15.18
N GLU A 50 7.29 -7.03 15.62
CA GLU A 50 8.38 -7.94 15.92
C GLU A 50 8.77 -8.69 14.65
N ALA A 51 9.88 -8.31 14.06
CA ALA A 51 10.43 -8.91 12.86
C ALA A 51 11.22 -10.17 13.24
N LEU A 52 10.74 -11.33 12.80
CA LEU A 52 11.31 -12.64 13.08
C LEU A 52 12.24 -13.05 11.93
N TYR A 53 13.53 -12.97 12.14
CA TYR A 53 14.57 -13.49 11.25
C TYR A 53 14.93 -14.92 11.62
N GLU A 54 15.74 -15.59 10.81
CA GLU A 54 16.13 -16.99 11.05
C GLU A 54 16.84 -17.20 12.38
N ASN A 55 17.72 -16.27 12.78
CA ASN A 55 18.60 -16.42 13.93
C ASN A 55 18.43 -15.34 15.03
N TYR A 56 17.55 -14.34 14.80
CA TYR A 56 17.31 -13.25 15.76
C TYR A 56 15.96 -12.58 15.48
N ASN A 57 15.50 -11.80 16.44
CA ASN A 57 14.31 -10.97 16.31
C ASN A 57 14.67 -9.52 16.48
N GLU A 58 14.01 -8.64 15.74
CA GLU A 58 14.06 -7.19 15.90
C GLU A 58 12.67 -6.66 16.22
N LYS A 59 12.64 -5.60 17.04
CA LYS A 59 11.39 -4.95 17.42
C LYS A 59 11.39 -3.53 16.86
N HIS A 60 10.47 -3.28 15.94
CA HIS A 60 10.27 -1.96 15.35
C HIS A 60 9.06 -1.30 15.98
N ILE A 61 9.22 -0.05 16.42
CA ILE A 61 8.12 0.79 16.89
C ILE A 61 7.81 1.75 15.76
N ILE A 62 6.65 1.56 15.14
CA ILE A 62 6.19 2.39 14.02
C ILE A 62 5.31 3.51 14.60
N ASP A 63 5.74 4.72 14.39
CA ASP A 63 5.06 5.96 14.77
C ASP A 63 5.09 6.95 13.57
N HIS A 64 4.67 8.18 13.74
CA HIS A 64 4.68 9.20 12.68
C HIS A 64 3.97 8.77 11.39
N TYR A 65 2.81 8.14 11.51
CA TYR A 65 1.90 7.83 10.41
C TYR A 65 0.57 8.58 10.58
N HIS A 66 -0.23 8.55 9.52
CA HIS A 66 -1.63 8.95 9.55
C HIS A 66 -2.52 7.74 9.30
N ALA A 67 -3.74 7.74 9.85
CA ALA A 67 -4.70 6.69 9.62
C ALA A 67 -6.10 7.29 9.46
N TYR A 68 -6.75 6.98 8.32
CA TYR A 68 -8.03 7.55 7.93
C TYR A 68 -9.00 6.48 7.44
N LEU A 69 -10.28 6.69 7.67
CA LEU A 69 -11.32 5.90 7.04
C LEU A 69 -11.33 6.13 5.53
N ILE A 70 -11.62 5.09 4.76
CA ILE A 70 -11.67 5.19 3.30
C ILE A 70 -12.76 6.16 2.82
N ASP A 71 -13.76 6.41 3.64
CA ASP A 71 -14.86 7.36 3.41
C ASP A 71 -14.58 8.76 4.00
N ASP A 72 -13.40 9.01 4.55
CA ASP A 72 -12.94 10.36 4.90
C ASP A 72 -12.53 11.11 3.62
N TYR A 73 -13.50 11.77 3.00
CA TYR A 73 -13.31 12.50 1.73
C TYR A 73 -12.41 13.74 1.82
N THR A 74 -11.90 14.06 3.00
CA THR A 74 -10.93 15.16 3.19
C THR A 74 -9.52 14.61 3.29
N ASN A 75 -9.22 13.82 4.32
CA ASN A 75 -7.87 13.41 4.65
C ASN A 75 -7.38 12.23 3.80
N SER A 76 -8.20 11.20 3.60
CA SER A 76 -7.85 10.08 2.70
C SER A 76 -7.69 10.57 1.26
N TYR A 77 -8.53 11.52 0.86
CA TYR A 77 -8.48 12.16 -0.43
C TYR A 77 -7.18 12.93 -0.68
N GLU A 78 -6.76 13.82 0.24
CA GLU A 78 -5.50 14.56 0.15
C GLU A 78 -4.29 13.62 0.13
N SER A 79 -4.35 12.53 0.88
CA SER A 79 -3.29 11.52 0.90
C SER A 79 -3.11 10.86 -0.46
N ILE A 80 -4.19 10.49 -1.14
CA ILE A 80 -4.15 9.91 -2.49
C ILE A 80 -3.65 10.91 -3.53
N LEU A 81 -4.03 12.20 -3.41
CA LEU A 81 -3.55 13.24 -4.31
C LEU A 81 -2.02 13.35 -4.30
N ASN A 82 -1.41 13.22 -3.14
CA ASN A 82 0.00 13.45 -2.92
C ASN A 82 0.84 12.16 -2.86
N ALA A 83 0.24 10.99 -3.06
CA ALA A 83 0.93 9.72 -3.01
C ALA A 83 1.96 9.56 -4.15
N ASP A 84 3.15 9.09 -3.84
CA ASP A 84 4.12 8.55 -4.80
C ASP A 84 3.85 7.06 -5.05
N VAL A 85 3.41 6.35 -4.01
CA VAL A 85 3.06 4.93 -4.05
C VAL A 85 1.73 4.70 -3.36
N ILE A 86 0.87 3.89 -3.96
CA ILE A 86 -0.31 3.31 -3.32
C ILE A 86 -0.08 1.80 -3.23
N VAL A 87 -0.21 1.23 -2.04
CA VAL A 87 -0.18 -0.22 -1.83
C VAL A 87 -1.60 -0.71 -1.54
N LEU A 88 -2.07 -1.66 -2.33
CA LEU A 88 -3.34 -2.34 -2.10
C LEU A 88 -3.07 -3.61 -1.26
N ALA A 89 -3.07 -3.47 0.07
CA ALA A 89 -2.85 -4.57 1.02
C ALA A 89 -4.19 -5.21 1.41
N LEU A 90 -4.92 -5.68 0.40
CA LEU A 90 -6.31 -6.13 0.50
C LEU A 90 -6.47 -7.57 0.00
N TYR A 91 -7.55 -8.23 0.42
CA TYR A 91 -7.98 -9.45 -0.26
C TYR A 91 -8.43 -9.12 -1.70
N PRO A 92 -8.23 -10.06 -2.65
CA PRO A 92 -8.57 -9.84 -4.06
C PRO A 92 -9.99 -9.35 -4.31
N GLU A 93 -10.94 -9.84 -3.53
CA GLU A 93 -12.36 -9.49 -3.61
C GLU A 93 -12.66 -8.04 -3.17
N ASP A 94 -11.86 -7.48 -2.25
CA ASP A 94 -12.05 -6.14 -1.71
C ASP A 94 -11.43 -5.03 -2.60
N ILE A 95 -10.53 -5.37 -3.52
CA ILE A 95 -9.74 -4.40 -4.29
C ILE A 95 -10.64 -3.50 -5.15
N LYS A 96 -11.61 -4.06 -5.84
CA LYS A 96 -12.52 -3.29 -6.71
C LYS A 96 -13.38 -2.31 -5.91
N GLU A 97 -13.87 -2.74 -4.74
CA GLU A 97 -14.62 -1.87 -3.84
C GLU A 97 -13.76 -0.68 -3.38
N ALA A 98 -12.54 -0.96 -2.90
CA ALA A 98 -11.61 0.07 -2.46
C ALA A 98 -11.27 1.06 -3.59
N LEU A 99 -10.91 0.57 -4.76
CA LEU A 99 -10.63 1.43 -5.92
C LEU A 99 -11.84 2.27 -6.34
N SER A 100 -13.06 1.74 -6.23
CA SER A 100 -14.28 2.51 -6.50
C SER A 100 -14.44 3.69 -5.54
N LYS A 101 -14.12 3.51 -4.26
CA LYS A 101 -14.12 4.58 -3.26
C LYS A 101 -13.00 5.61 -3.51
N LEU A 102 -11.85 5.17 -3.98
CA LEU A 102 -10.73 6.05 -4.33
C LEU A 102 -10.86 6.74 -5.71
N LYS A 103 -11.85 6.34 -6.51
CA LYS A 103 -12.07 6.87 -7.88
C LYS A 103 -12.01 8.38 -7.94
N PHE A 104 -12.74 9.05 -7.06
CA PHE A 104 -12.86 10.49 -7.07
C PHE A 104 -11.51 11.18 -6.79
N SER A 105 -10.74 10.65 -5.85
CA SER A 105 -9.38 11.12 -5.54
C SER A 105 -8.44 10.95 -6.73
N LEU A 106 -8.50 9.79 -7.40
CA LEU A 106 -7.70 9.53 -8.61
C LEU A 106 -8.08 10.47 -9.76
N GLN A 107 -9.37 10.69 -9.99
CA GLN A 107 -9.83 11.63 -11.02
C GLN A 107 -9.42 13.08 -10.73
N LYS A 108 -9.43 13.50 -9.47
CA LYS A 108 -8.95 14.84 -9.11
C LYS A 108 -7.44 14.95 -9.22
N ARG A 109 -6.70 13.88 -8.90
CA ARG A 109 -5.25 13.86 -9.12
C ARG A 109 -4.89 14.19 -10.57
N ILE A 110 -5.60 13.64 -11.54
CA ILE A 110 -5.42 13.94 -12.96
C ILE A 110 -5.51 15.45 -13.22
N LYS A 111 -6.46 16.13 -12.57
CA LYS A 111 -6.67 17.57 -12.78
C LYS A 111 -5.66 18.46 -12.04
N SER A 112 -5.17 18.02 -10.89
CA SER A 112 -4.34 18.82 -9.98
C SER A 112 -2.84 18.52 -10.10
N ASN A 113 -2.47 17.27 -10.35
CA ASN A 113 -1.10 16.78 -10.35
C ASN A 113 -0.83 15.91 -11.58
N TYR A 114 -1.17 16.42 -12.78
CA TYR A 114 -1.17 15.64 -14.02
C TYR A 114 0.16 14.93 -14.30
N GLU A 115 1.29 15.57 -14.04
CA GLU A 115 2.63 15.04 -14.36
C GLU A 115 3.22 14.17 -13.25
N GLN A 116 2.62 14.14 -12.06
CA GLN A 116 3.17 13.36 -10.96
C GLN A 116 2.98 11.87 -11.20
N LYS A 117 4.07 11.14 -11.25
CA LYS A 117 4.07 9.68 -11.41
C LYS A 117 3.50 8.99 -10.18
N LEU A 118 2.81 7.88 -10.41
CA LEU A 118 2.19 7.06 -9.37
C LEU A 118 2.51 5.59 -9.61
N THR A 119 3.03 4.92 -8.60
CA THR A 119 3.09 3.44 -8.59
C THR A 119 1.96 2.90 -7.73
N ILE A 120 1.16 1.98 -8.28
CA ILE A 120 0.16 1.22 -7.54
C ILE A 120 0.66 -0.23 -7.43
N LEU A 121 0.95 -0.65 -6.21
CA LEU A 121 1.42 -2.00 -5.90
C LEU A 121 0.24 -2.86 -5.45
N CYS A 122 0.02 -3.98 -6.12
CA CYS A 122 -1.01 -4.93 -5.75
C CYS A 122 -0.43 -5.98 -4.78
N GLY A 123 -0.57 -5.70 -3.48
CA GLY A 123 -0.06 -6.55 -2.40
C GLY A 123 -0.95 -7.77 -2.13
N THR A 124 -1.28 -8.53 -3.15
CA THR A 124 -2.06 -9.77 -3.02
C THR A 124 -1.44 -10.88 -3.87
N ASN A 125 -1.29 -12.07 -3.27
CA ASN A 125 -0.72 -13.23 -3.96
C ASN A 125 -1.74 -13.92 -4.88
N LYS A 126 -2.29 -13.20 -5.87
CA LYS A 126 -3.23 -13.75 -6.85
C LYS A 126 -2.78 -13.43 -8.27
N ASN A 127 -2.47 -14.47 -9.01
CA ASN A 127 -2.04 -14.37 -10.41
C ASN A 127 -3.11 -13.75 -11.33
N HIS A 128 -2.66 -13.12 -12.41
CA HIS A 128 -3.50 -12.59 -13.51
C HIS A 128 -4.53 -11.54 -13.09
N MET A 129 -4.24 -10.72 -12.09
CA MET A 129 -5.13 -9.63 -11.68
C MET A 129 -4.86 -8.32 -12.42
N MET A 130 -3.64 -8.07 -12.86
CA MET A 130 -3.22 -6.74 -13.35
C MET A 130 -4.05 -6.26 -14.52
N SER A 131 -4.23 -7.06 -15.57
CA SER A 131 -5.05 -6.68 -16.72
C SER A 131 -6.53 -6.44 -16.35
N LYS A 132 -7.06 -7.20 -15.39
CA LYS A 132 -8.44 -7.00 -14.90
C LYS A 132 -8.58 -5.70 -14.10
N LEU A 133 -7.56 -5.35 -13.31
CA LEU A 133 -7.54 -4.11 -12.56
C LEU A 133 -7.32 -2.90 -13.47
N GLU A 134 -6.45 -3.03 -14.47
CA GLU A 134 -6.26 -2.00 -15.49
C GLU A 134 -7.55 -1.69 -16.23
N ASN A 135 -8.24 -2.73 -16.75
CA ASN A 135 -9.53 -2.56 -17.40
C ASN A 135 -10.56 -1.94 -16.43
N PHE A 136 -10.57 -2.34 -15.18
CA PHE A 136 -11.45 -1.74 -14.18
C PHE A 136 -11.17 -0.24 -13.97
N LEU A 137 -9.91 0.16 -13.89
CA LEU A 137 -9.53 1.57 -13.76
C LEU A 137 -9.95 2.38 -15.00
N LEU A 138 -9.69 1.86 -16.20
CA LEU A 138 -9.94 2.57 -17.44
C LEU A 138 -11.42 2.56 -17.84
N ASP A 139 -12.05 1.39 -17.82
CA ASP A 139 -13.39 1.19 -18.40
C ASP A 139 -14.49 1.42 -17.37
N ASP A 140 -14.36 0.89 -16.15
CA ASP A 140 -15.42 1.03 -15.13
C ASP A 140 -15.27 2.36 -14.36
N LEU A 141 -14.05 2.68 -13.90
CA LEU A 141 -13.82 3.92 -13.15
C LEU A 141 -13.58 5.14 -14.05
N LYS A 142 -13.47 4.94 -15.37
CA LYS A 142 -13.26 6.03 -16.35
C LYS A 142 -12.04 6.90 -16.03
N ILE A 143 -10.95 6.28 -15.60
CA ILE A 143 -9.66 6.98 -15.47
C ILE A 143 -9.15 7.29 -16.89
N GLU A 144 -8.70 8.53 -17.10
CA GLU A 144 -8.22 8.98 -18.39
C GLU A 144 -7.04 8.14 -18.87
N LYS A 145 -7.20 7.48 -20.03
CA LYS A 145 -6.24 6.50 -20.54
C LYS A 145 -4.87 7.11 -20.84
N GLU A 146 -4.82 8.30 -21.43
CA GLU A 146 -3.58 8.98 -21.76
C GLU A 146 -2.77 9.28 -20.49
N TRP A 147 -3.43 9.81 -19.48
CA TRP A 147 -2.81 10.05 -18.18
C TRP A 147 -2.34 8.76 -17.54
N TYR A 148 -3.19 7.72 -17.53
CA TYR A 148 -2.87 6.42 -16.96
C TYR A 148 -1.59 5.83 -17.60
N CYS A 149 -1.56 5.73 -18.92
CA CYS A 149 -0.41 5.18 -19.64
C CYS A 149 0.89 5.98 -19.40
N SER A 150 0.76 7.28 -19.22
CA SER A 150 1.91 8.16 -19.01
C SER A 150 2.40 8.20 -17.57
N ASN A 151 1.51 8.04 -16.59
CA ASN A 151 1.80 8.39 -15.19
C ASN A 151 1.59 7.26 -14.18
N VAL A 152 0.91 6.18 -14.54
CA VAL A 152 0.62 5.08 -13.60
C VAL A 152 1.41 3.83 -13.93
N ALA A 153 2.09 3.29 -12.93
CA ALA A 153 2.65 1.93 -12.94
C ALA A 153 1.81 1.05 -12.01
N LEU A 154 0.83 0.34 -12.53
CA LEU A 154 0.11 -0.71 -11.81
C LEU A 154 0.94 -2.00 -11.85
N ARG A 155 1.37 -2.52 -10.69
CA ARG A 155 2.34 -3.60 -10.60
C ARG A 155 1.93 -4.69 -9.65
N ASP A 156 2.15 -5.91 -10.08
CA ASP A 156 1.99 -7.09 -9.25
C ASP A 156 3.17 -7.27 -8.28
N MET A 157 2.95 -8.01 -7.21
CA MET A 157 3.95 -8.33 -6.20
C MET A 157 3.85 -9.79 -5.75
N ILE A 158 5.00 -10.38 -5.43
CA ILE A 158 5.05 -11.61 -4.65
C ILE A 158 5.47 -11.27 -3.22
N ILE A 159 4.52 -11.43 -2.30
CA ILE A 159 4.76 -11.21 -0.88
C ILE A 159 5.37 -12.47 -0.28
N ARG A 160 6.57 -12.33 0.29
CA ARG A 160 7.32 -13.40 0.94
C ARG A 160 7.54 -13.12 2.43
N ARG A 161 6.61 -12.41 3.02
CA ARG A 161 6.48 -12.20 4.46
C ARG A 161 5.12 -12.71 4.93
N SER A 162 5.03 -13.05 6.20
CA SER A 162 3.77 -13.44 6.82
C SER A 162 3.59 -12.67 8.10
N SER A 163 2.62 -11.79 8.14
CA SER A 163 2.32 -10.96 9.30
C SER A 163 1.14 -11.54 10.08
N ASN A 164 1.28 -11.63 11.39
CA ASN A 164 0.28 -12.14 12.31
C ASN A 164 0.01 -11.18 13.46
N SER A 165 -1.22 -11.23 13.97
CA SER A 165 -1.66 -10.54 15.18
C SER A 165 -2.90 -11.24 15.73
N ASP A 166 -3.26 -10.97 16.97
CA ASP A 166 -4.43 -11.58 17.62
C ASP A 166 -5.75 -11.07 17.01
N ALA A 167 -5.78 -9.80 16.56
CA ALA A 167 -6.94 -9.18 15.95
C ALA A 167 -6.53 -8.22 14.81
N LYS A 168 -7.49 -7.79 13.98
CA LYS A 168 -7.23 -6.84 12.88
C LYS A 168 -6.78 -5.47 13.40
N ASP A 169 -7.38 -5.00 14.48
CA ASP A 169 -7.10 -3.73 15.15
C ASP A 169 -5.90 -3.79 16.10
N ALA A 170 -5.25 -4.96 16.24
CA ALA A 170 -4.08 -5.12 17.09
C ALA A 170 -2.95 -4.16 16.71
N VAL A 171 -2.29 -3.63 17.73
CA VAL A 171 -1.11 -2.74 17.62
C VAL A 171 0.20 -3.46 17.98
N GLN A 172 0.13 -4.77 18.14
CA GLN A 172 1.28 -5.66 18.26
C GLN A 172 1.18 -6.74 17.20
N LEU A 173 2.18 -6.81 16.34
CA LEU A 173 2.26 -7.74 15.23
C LEU A 173 3.58 -8.49 15.26
N THR A 174 3.57 -9.72 14.76
CA THR A 174 4.78 -10.45 14.42
C THR A 174 4.86 -10.58 12.90
N THR A 175 6.03 -10.39 12.33
CA THR A 175 6.27 -10.56 10.90
C THR A 175 7.42 -11.51 10.67
N LYS A 176 7.15 -12.66 10.04
CA LYS A 176 8.19 -13.60 9.64
C LYS A 176 8.84 -13.13 8.35
N ILE A 177 10.16 -12.85 8.41
CA ILE A 177 10.95 -12.39 7.29
C ILE A 177 11.64 -13.58 6.65
N VAL A 178 11.20 -13.95 5.45
CA VAL A 178 11.75 -15.12 4.72
C VAL A 178 12.68 -14.66 3.63
N GLN A 179 12.23 -13.75 2.77
CA GLN A 179 12.97 -13.26 1.61
C GLN A 179 12.51 -11.84 1.24
N THR A 180 13.18 -11.23 0.24
CA THR A 180 12.74 -10.00 -0.41
C THR A 180 11.37 -10.18 -1.07
N LEU A 181 10.58 -9.13 -1.10
CA LEU A 181 9.35 -9.06 -1.89
C LEU A 181 9.71 -8.74 -3.33
N LEU A 182 9.18 -9.52 -4.27
CA LEU A 182 9.39 -9.24 -5.68
C LEU A 182 8.33 -8.27 -6.19
N ILE A 183 8.76 -7.24 -6.91
CA ILE A 183 7.89 -6.23 -7.52
C ILE A 183 8.06 -6.29 -9.02
N GLN A 184 6.96 -6.38 -9.76
CA GLN A 184 6.97 -6.26 -11.21
C GLN A 184 7.51 -4.89 -11.64
N SER A 185 8.45 -4.87 -12.59
CA SER A 185 9.02 -3.63 -13.12
C SER A 185 8.25 -3.11 -14.35
N PRO A 186 8.40 -1.84 -14.72
CA PRO A 186 9.06 -0.75 -14.01
C PRO A 186 8.17 -0.11 -12.94
N VAL A 187 8.79 0.58 -12.00
CA VAL A 187 8.13 1.41 -10.99
C VAL A 187 8.68 2.84 -10.99
N TYR A 188 7.97 3.80 -10.38
CA TYR A 188 8.36 5.21 -10.35
C TYR A 188 9.01 5.66 -9.03
N PHE A 189 9.56 4.74 -8.27
CA PHE A 189 10.35 5.04 -7.08
C PHE A 189 11.66 4.23 -7.07
N ASP A 190 12.64 4.70 -6.31
CA ASP A 190 13.96 4.06 -6.22
C ASP A 190 13.93 2.85 -5.30
N VAL A 191 13.77 1.66 -5.88
CA VAL A 191 13.72 0.39 -5.15
C VAL A 191 15.08 0.03 -4.54
N SER A 192 16.20 0.52 -5.07
CA SER A 192 17.53 0.21 -4.55
C SER A 192 17.76 0.64 -3.10
N LYS A 193 16.95 1.56 -2.60
CA LYS A 193 16.96 2.01 -1.20
C LYS A 193 16.27 1.07 -0.24
N PHE A 194 15.50 0.12 -0.75
CA PHE A 194 14.71 -0.79 0.05
C PHE A 194 15.41 -2.14 0.19
N LYS A 195 15.85 -2.48 1.38
CA LYS A 195 16.46 -3.77 1.70
C LYS A 195 15.58 -4.96 1.32
N TRP A 196 14.26 -4.76 1.39
CA TRP A 196 13.28 -5.84 1.27
C TRP A 196 12.50 -5.86 -0.03
N PHE A 197 12.82 -4.99 -0.99
CA PHE A 197 12.21 -5.00 -2.32
C PHE A 197 13.24 -5.39 -3.39
N GLU A 198 12.79 -6.16 -4.36
CA GLU A 198 13.57 -6.56 -5.53
C GLU A 198 12.71 -6.46 -6.78
N LEU A 199 13.24 -5.85 -7.84
CA LEU A 199 12.55 -5.75 -9.12
C LEU A 199 12.68 -7.07 -9.90
N ASN A 200 11.56 -7.50 -10.47
CA ASN A 200 11.50 -8.67 -11.33
C ASN A 200 10.78 -8.31 -12.65
N ASN A 201 11.46 -8.56 -13.77
CA ASN A 201 10.94 -8.25 -15.10
C ASN A 201 9.97 -9.34 -15.62
N ASN A 202 9.94 -10.51 -14.97
CA ASN A 202 9.22 -11.71 -15.43
C ASN A 202 8.00 -12.04 -14.54
N LEU A 203 7.55 -11.13 -13.68
CA LEU A 203 6.29 -11.31 -12.96
C LEU A 203 5.13 -11.06 -13.94
N GLU A 204 4.33 -12.10 -14.18
CA GLU A 204 3.08 -12.06 -14.94
C GLU A 204 1.88 -12.39 -14.05
#